data_5d18111e335af3afcf137658b33c6911
#
_entry.id   5d18111e335af3afcf137658b33c6911
#
_cell.length_a   1.000
_cell.length_b   1.000
_cell.length_c   1.000
_cell.angle_alpha   90.00
_cell.angle_beta   90.00
_cell.angle_gamma   90.00
#
_symmetry.space_group_name_H-M   'P 1'
#
loop_
_entity.id
_entity.type
_entity.pdbx_description
1 polymer ?
#
loop_
_entity_poly.entity_id
_entity_poly.type
_entity_poly.pdbx_seq_one_letter_code
_entity_poly.pdbx_strand_id
1 'polypeptide(L)'
;GARWIVLCDTNGGTLPHEVEAIVTDVAQHIPPDRLGIHTHNDTENAVANTLAAIRAGARHVQGTLNGLGERCGNANLVSLIPTLLLKPDYAERFEIGVTPDKLAMLAKVSHTLDELLNRAPDRHAPYVGASAFATKAGIHASAVLKDPRTYEHVPPEATGNRRQVLVSDQAGKSNVIAELERLGIVLDKSDPRIARLLDEVKEREALGYAYEGADASFLLLARRVLGQVPHFFDVERFSVNVERRFNAVGELVSVSEAIVKVQIDGEVMISAAEGNGPVNALDLALRKDLGKYQKYIADVELRDYRVRVFQGGTDAVTRVLIECGDSEGDTWSTVGVSANIIDASFQALVDSITYKLMKSSAV
;
A
#
# COMPACT_ATOMS: atom_id res chain seq x y z
N GLY A 1 32.10 -30.27 -18.73
CA GLY A 1 31.57 -29.23 -19.54
C GLY A 1 30.43 -28.40 -18.95
N ALA A 2 30.44 -28.07 -17.64
CA ALA A 2 29.46 -27.13 -17.11
C ALA A 2 29.65 -25.73 -17.73
N ARG A 3 28.53 -25.05 -18.10
CA ARG A 3 28.55 -23.66 -18.58
C ARG A 3 28.93 -22.71 -17.45
N TRP A 4 28.31 -22.90 -16.27
CA TRP A 4 28.51 -22.09 -15.08
C TRP A 4 28.92 -22.94 -13.90
N ILE A 5 29.84 -22.43 -13.10
CA ILE A 5 30.22 -22.94 -11.78
C ILE A 5 29.71 -21.91 -10.77
N VAL A 6 28.75 -22.33 -9.96
CA VAL A 6 28.03 -21.43 -9.04
C VAL A 6 28.46 -21.78 -7.61
N LEU A 7 29.01 -20.80 -6.91
CA LEU A 7 29.25 -20.90 -5.48
C LEU A 7 27.93 -20.67 -4.72
N CYS A 8 27.66 -21.56 -3.76
CA CYS A 8 26.42 -21.53 -3.01
C CYS A 8 26.67 -21.25 -1.53
N ASP A 9 26.22 -20.11 -1.03
CA ASP A 9 26.08 -19.86 0.41
C ASP A 9 24.79 -20.52 0.92
N THR A 10 24.86 -21.85 1.07
CA THR A 10 23.68 -22.70 1.31
C THR A 10 23.03 -22.46 2.68
N ASN A 11 23.81 -22.13 3.71
CA ASN A 11 23.27 -21.87 5.04
C ASN A 11 22.96 -20.38 5.31
N GLY A 12 23.35 -19.48 4.37
CA GLY A 12 23.08 -18.04 4.48
C GLY A 12 23.85 -17.34 5.59
N GLY A 13 24.88 -17.98 6.15
CA GLY A 13 25.63 -17.47 7.30
C GLY A 13 26.91 -16.71 6.94
N THR A 14 27.36 -16.78 5.69
CA THR A 14 28.59 -16.13 5.23
C THR A 14 28.42 -14.61 5.20
N LEU A 15 29.46 -13.88 5.60
CA LEU A 15 29.45 -12.42 5.58
C LEU A 15 30.05 -11.86 4.28
N PRO A 16 29.74 -10.61 3.87
CA PRO A 16 30.15 -10.06 2.58
C PRO A 16 31.66 -10.08 2.32
N HIS A 17 32.49 -9.82 3.32
CA HIS A 17 33.94 -9.84 3.20
C HIS A 17 34.50 -11.27 3.02
N GLU A 18 33.85 -12.28 3.61
CA GLU A 18 34.20 -13.69 3.45
C GLU A 18 33.83 -14.16 2.04
N VAL A 19 32.65 -13.80 1.55
CA VAL A 19 32.22 -14.07 0.16
C VAL A 19 33.18 -13.42 -0.82
N GLU A 20 33.60 -12.18 -0.60
CA GLU A 20 34.57 -11.48 -1.45
C GLU A 20 35.89 -12.22 -1.49
N ALA A 21 36.39 -12.67 -0.35
CA ALA A 21 37.64 -13.43 -0.27
C ALA A 21 37.55 -14.80 -1.00
N ILE A 22 36.48 -15.56 -0.76
CA ILE A 22 36.26 -16.87 -1.38
C ILE A 22 36.10 -16.71 -2.91
N VAL A 23 35.30 -15.77 -3.38
CA VAL A 23 35.08 -15.56 -4.82
C VAL A 23 36.37 -15.08 -5.50
N THR A 24 37.13 -14.22 -4.84
CA THR A 24 38.43 -13.74 -5.36
C THR A 24 39.44 -14.90 -5.52
N ASP A 25 39.49 -15.81 -4.57
CA ASP A 25 40.36 -16.99 -4.65
C ASP A 25 39.92 -17.91 -5.80
N VAL A 26 38.64 -18.24 -5.88
CA VAL A 26 38.10 -19.11 -6.95
C VAL A 26 38.26 -18.48 -8.34
N ALA A 27 38.14 -17.16 -8.44
CA ALA A 27 38.30 -16.41 -9.70
C ALA A 27 39.73 -16.52 -10.28
N GLN A 28 40.75 -16.94 -9.50
CA GLN A 28 42.06 -17.24 -10.01
C GLN A 28 42.07 -18.53 -10.85
N HIS A 29 41.10 -19.41 -10.65
CA HIS A 29 41.02 -20.73 -11.30
C HIS A 29 39.84 -20.84 -12.28
N ILE A 30 38.78 -20.09 -12.07
CA ILE A 30 37.57 -20.11 -12.89
C ILE A 30 37.39 -18.75 -13.55
N PRO A 31 37.33 -18.67 -14.89
CA PRO A 31 37.10 -17.41 -15.58
C PRO A 31 35.80 -16.75 -15.14
N PRO A 32 35.74 -15.40 -15.01
CA PRO A 32 34.57 -14.66 -14.56
C PRO A 32 33.30 -14.97 -15.36
N ASP A 33 33.42 -15.14 -16.68
CA ASP A 33 32.28 -15.45 -17.59
C ASP A 33 31.70 -16.86 -17.37
N ARG A 34 32.26 -17.64 -16.44
CA ARG A 34 31.82 -18.98 -16.03
C ARG A 34 31.53 -19.07 -14.53
N LEU A 35 31.81 -18.02 -13.76
CA LEU A 35 31.67 -18.01 -12.30
C LEU A 35 30.36 -17.37 -11.89
N GLY A 36 29.62 -18.06 -11.02
CA GLY A 36 28.32 -17.61 -10.48
C GLY A 36 28.26 -17.62 -8.96
N ILE A 37 27.23 -17.03 -8.45
CA ILE A 37 26.91 -16.94 -7.01
C ILE A 37 25.42 -17.19 -6.76
N HIS A 38 25.12 -17.91 -5.69
CA HIS A 38 23.80 -18.19 -5.16
C HIS A 38 23.83 -18.02 -3.64
N THR A 39 23.10 -17.06 -3.09
CA THR A 39 23.14 -16.73 -1.65
C THR A 39 21.78 -16.87 -1.01
N HIS A 40 21.75 -17.41 0.22
CA HIS A 40 20.60 -17.41 1.10
C HIS A 40 20.62 -16.22 2.06
N ASN A 41 19.47 -15.89 2.65
CA ASN A 41 19.25 -14.62 3.36
C ASN A 41 19.15 -14.78 4.89
N ASP A 42 19.69 -15.84 5.46
CA ASP A 42 19.52 -16.19 6.89
C ASP A 42 20.13 -15.15 7.85
N THR A 43 21.14 -14.42 7.39
CA THR A 43 21.74 -13.28 8.12
C THR A 43 21.32 -11.92 7.56
N GLU A 44 20.30 -11.88 6.68
CA GLU A 44 19.87 -10.68 5.93
C GLU A 44 20.97 -10.07 5.02
N ASN A 45 21.99 -10.85 4.67
CA ASN A 45 23.13 -10.42 3.86
C ASN A 45 23.11 -10.92 2.42
N ALA A 46 22.11 -11.65 1.96
CA ALA A 46 22.11 -12.27 0.63
C ALA A 46 22.37 -11.27 -0.51
N VAL A 47 21.74 -10.09 -0.46
CA VAL A 47 21.96 -9.02 -1.45
C VAL A 47 23.38 -8.48 -1.35
N ALA A 48 23.87 -8.21 -0.14
CA ALA A 48 25.23 -7.69 0.09
C ALA A 48 26.30 -8.72 -0.34
N ASN A 49 26.09 -9.99 -0.01
CA ASN A 49 26.95 -11.11 -0.41
C ASN A 49 27.02 -11.25 -1.94
N THR A 50 25.88 -11.15 -2.62
CA THR A 50 25.80 -11.19 -4.08
C THR A 50 26.56 -10.01 -4.71
N LEU A 51 26.38 -8.80 -4.18
CA LEU A 51 27.11 -7.61 -4.66
C LEU A 51 28.63 -7.73 -4.42
N ALA A 52 29.06 -8.28 -3.28
CA ALA A 52 30.46 -8.57 -3.00
C ALA A 52 31.04 -9.60 -4.00
N ALA A 53 30.30 -10.67 -4.29
CA ALA A 53 30.68 -11.67 -5.28
C ALA A 53 30.80 -11.08 -6.70
N ILE A 54 29.91 -10.20 -7.12
CA ILE A 54 29.99 -9.52 -8.41
C ILE A 54 31.28 -8.68 -8.50
N ARG A 55 31.62 -7.95 -7.45
CA ARG A 55 32.86 -7.15 -7.38
C ARG A 55 34.09 -8.03 -7.45
N ALA A 56 34.05 -9.19 -6.80
CA ALA A 56 35.13 -10.15 -6.76
C ALA A 56 35.31 -10.98 -8.06
N GLY A 57 34.33 -10.94 -9.00
CA GLY A 57 34.48 -11.58 -10.30
C GLY A 57 33.30 -12.44 -10.78
N ALA A 58 32.31 -12.73 -9.96
CA ALA A 58 31.11 -13.44 -10.41
C ALA A 58 30.36 -12.68 -11.49
N ARG A 59 29.89 -13.38 -12.54
CA ARG A 59 29.11 -12.79 -13.65
C ARG A 59 27.77 -13.49 -13.88
N HIS A 60 27.52 -14.59 -13.19
CA HIS A 60 26.22 -15.23 -13.15
C HIS A 60 25.65 -15.10 -11.74
N VAL A 61 24.47 -14.51 -11.62
CA VAL A 61 23.81 -14.29 -10.35
C VAL A 61 22.49 -15.04 -10.32
N GLN A 62 22.30 -15.82 -9.27
CA GLN A 62 21.05 -16.49 -8.98
C GLN A 62 20.37 -15.80 -7.79
N GLY A 63 19.16 -15.38 -7.98
CA GLY A 63 18.32 -14.77 -6.96
C GLY A 63 16.85 -15.03 -7.27
N THR A 64 15.97 -14.55 -6.43
CA THR A 64 14.53 -14.74 -6.58
C THR A 64 13.81 -13.42 -6.52
N LEU A 65 12.69 -13.35 -7.22
CA LEU A 65 11.80 -12.18 -7.14
C LEU A 65 11.19 -12.10 -5.73
N ASN A 66 11.18 -10.90 -5.14
CA ASN A 66 10.78 -10.64 -3.76
C ASN A 66 11.59 -11.43 -2.70
N GLY A 67 12.77 -11.94 -3.04
CA GLY A 67 13.61 -12.70 -2.12
C GLY A 67 13.03 -14.05 -1.68
N LEU A 68 12.07 -14.60 -2.41
CA LEU A 68 11.41 -15.86 -2.05
C LEU A 68 12.42 -17.02 -2.02
N GLY A 69 12.22 -17.97 -1.12
CA GLY A 69 13.05 -19.15 -0.98
C GLY A 69 12.87 -19.86 0.35
N GLU A 70 13.67 -20.89 0.58
CA GLU A 70 13.64 -21.61 1.85
C GLU A 70 14.09 -20.74 3.02
N ARG A 71 13.57 -21.00 4.20
CA ARG A 71 13.88 -20.31 5.47
C ARG A 71 13.65 -18.80 5.35
N CYS A 72 14.72 -17.98 5.30
CA CYS A 72 14.68 -16.52 5.17
C CYS A 72 14.75 -16.03 3.72
N GLY A 73 14.76 -16.96 2.74
CA GLY A 73 14.77 -16.66 1.31
C GLY A 73 16.17 -16.57 0.71
N ASN A 74 16.21 -16.02 -0.51
CA ASN A 74 17.41 -15.89 -1.34
C ASN A 74 17.71 -14.40 -1.62
N ALA A 75 18.81 -14.16 -2.34
CA ALA A 75 19.11 -12.82 -2.83
C ALA A 75 17.93 -12.23 -3.60
N ASN A 76 17.43 -11.08 -3.13
CA ASN A 76 16.26 -10.44 -3.69
C ASN A 76 16.59 -9.69 -4.98
N LEU A 77 16.11 -10.19 -6.12
CA LEU A 77 16.28 -9.55 -7.43
C LEU A 77 15.67 -8.15 -7.49
N VAL A 78 14.61 -7.89 -6.70
CA VAL A 78 13.97 -6.58 -6.61
C VAL A 78 14.91 -5.52 -6.01
N SER A 79 15.88 -5.94 -5.19
CA SER A 79 16.93 -5.05 -4.66
C SER A 79 18.21 -5.06 -5.52
N LEU A 80 18.56 -6.21 -6.06
CA LEU A 80 19.80 -6.36 -6.86
C LEU A 80 19.72 -5.60 -8.19
N ILE A 81 18.66 -5.79 -8.97
CA ILE A 81 18.53 -5.20 -10.31
C ILE A 81 18.63 -3.65 -10.25
N PRO A 82 17.85 -2.93 -9.43
CA PRO A 82 17.97 -1.48 -9.37
C PRO A 82 19.31 -1.02 -8.79
N THR A 83 19.91 -1.79 -7.86
CA THR A 83 21.24 -1.45 -7.34
C THR A 83 22.29 -1.52 -8.44
N LEU A 84 22.25 -2.55 -9.28
CA LEU A 84 23.21 -2.71 -10.39
C LEU A 84 23.04 -1.63 -11.47
N LEU A 85 21.81 -1.15 -11.70
CA LEU A 85 21.51 -0.17 -12.75
C LEU A 85 21.62 1.29 -12.30
N LEU A 86 21.36 1.59 -11.02
CA LEU A 86 21.19 2.97 -10.56
C LEU A 86 22.32 3.44 -9.63
N LYS A 87 23.17 2.52 -9.13
CA LYS A 87 24.31 2.91 -8.31
C LYS A 87 25.59 3.03 -9.17
N PRO A 88 26.26 4.20 -9.18
CA PRO A 88 27.40 4.47 -10.07
C PRO A 88 28.48 3.38 -10.03
N ASP A 89 28.85 2.93 -8.83
CA ASP A 89 29.88 1.89 -8.62
C ASP A 89 29.62 0.58 -9.38
N TYR A 90 28.37 0.30 -9.72
CA TYR A 90 27.95 -0.87 -10.47
C TYR A 90 27.56 -0.52 -11.90
N ALA A 91 26.75 0.52 -12.10
CA ALA A 91 26.24 0.90 -13.41
C ALA A 91 27.35 1.27 -14.42
N GLU A 92 28.46 1.84 -13.94
CA GLU A 92 29.61 2.18 -14.77
C GLU A 92 30.52 0.96 -15.12
N ARG A 93 30.36 -0.15 -14.41
CA ARG A 93 31.24 -1.32 -14.53
C ARG A 93 30.57 -2.56 -15.08
N PHE A 94 29.25 -2.64 -14.96
CA PHE A 94 28.48 -3.84 -15.29
C PHE A 94 27.29 -3.50 -16.15
N GLU A 95 27.00 -4.38 -17.10
CA GLU A 95 25.81 -4.32 -17.94
C GLU A 95 24.90 -5.50 -17.60
N ILE A 96 23.60 -5.24 -17.49
CA ILE A 96 22.58 -6.27 -17.34
C ILE A 96 21.47 -6.05 -18.38
N GLY A 97 20.76 -7.12 -18.75
CA GLY A 97 19.75 -7.10 -19.83
C GLY A 97 18.43 -6.40 -19.47
N VAL A 98 18.39 -5.50 -18.46
CA VAL A 98 17.21 -4.76 -18.07
C VAL A 98 17.38 -3.30 -18.48
N THR A 99 16.47 -2.79 -19.31
CA THR A 99 16.47 -1.40 -19.79
C THR A 99 15.73 -0.49 -18.78
N PRO A 100 15.95 0.85 -18.80
CA PRO A 100 15.30 1.77 -17.87
C PRO A 100 13.76 1.71 -17.89
N ASP A 101 13.15 1.53 -19.05
CA ASP A 101 11.70 1.37 -19.22
C ASP A 101 11.19 0.07 -18.55
N LYS A 102 11.95 -1.01 -18.63
CA LYS A 102 11.63 -2.26 -17.91
C LYS A 102 11.86 -2.13 -16.42
N LEU A 103 12.89 -1.40 -16.00
CA LEU A 103 13.13 -1.14 -14.57
C LEU A 103 11.97 -0.36 -13.95
N ALA A 104 11.36 0.58 -14.66
CA ALA A 104 10.19 1.31 -14.21
C ALA A 104 8.94 0.43 -14.01
N MET A 105 8.97 -0.84 -14.41
CA MET A 105 7.91 -1.81 -14.13
C MET A 105 8.16 -2.63 -12.84
N LEU A 106 9.28 -2.43 -12.15
CA LEU A 106 9.73 -3.31 -11.07
C LEU A 106 8.72 -3.40 -9.92
N ALA A 107 8.16 -2.27 -9.48
CA ALA A 107 7.15 -2.24 -8.43
C ALA A 107 5.90 -3.04 -8.84
N LYS A 108 5.42 -2.87 -10.08
CA LYS A 108 4.29 -3.62 -10.61
C LYS A 108 4.57 -5.13 -10.64
N VAL A 109 5.76 -5.54 -11.11
CA VAL A 109 6.16 -6.96 -11.17
C VAL A 109 6.21 -7.57 -9.76
N SER A 110 6.81 -6.86 -8.79
CA SER A 110 6.88 -7.28 -7.39
C SER A 110 5.48 -7.48 -6.79
N HIS A 111 4.60 -6.51 -6.95
CA HIS A 111 3.24 -6.56 -6.40
C HIS A 111 2.40 -7.64 -7.10
N THR A 112 2.52 -7.79 -8.43
CA THR A 112 1.81 -8.86 -9.16
C THR A 112 2.19 -10.24 -8.64
N LEU A 113 3.48 -10.48 -8.31
CA LEU A 113 3.88 -11.74 -7.71
C LEU A 113 3.22 -11.97 -6.36
N ASP A 114 3.16 -10.94 -5.50
CA ASP A 114 2.50 -11.05 -4.20
C ASP A 114 0.99 -11.36 -4.35
N GLU A 115 0.32 -10.75 -5.33
CA GLU A 115 -1.08 -11.05 -5.67
C GLU A 115 -1.25 -12.52 -6.11
N LEU A 116 -0.39 -13.01 -7.02
CA LEU A 116 -0.42 -14.40 -7.48
C LEU A 116 -0.19 -15.41 -6.34
N LEU A 117 0.57 -15.02 -5.33
CA LEU A 117 0.84 -15.82 -4.13
C LEU A 117 -0.18 -15.59 -3.00
N ASN A 118 -1.21 -14.78 -3.23
CA ASN A 118 -2.19 -14.35 -2.23
C ASN A 118 -1.52 -13.79 -0.96
N ARG A 119 -0.51 -12.94 -1.15
CA ARG A 119 0.23 -12.26 -0.09
C ARG A 119 0.01 -10.75 -0.18
N ALA A 120 -0.13 -10.09 0.98
CA ALA A 120 -0.06 -8.63 1.00
C ALA A 120 1.36 -8.19 0.63
N PRO A 121 1.54 -7.21 -0.29
CA PRO A 121 2.85 -6.65 -0.60
C PRO A 121 3.52 -6.10 0.66
N ASP A 122 4.83 -6.35 0.79
CA ASP A 122 5.60 -5.73 1.87
C ASP A 122 5.75 -4.23 1.61
N ARG A 123 5.06 -3.41 2.39
CA ARG A 123 5.11 -1.96 2.26
C ARG A 123 6.49 -1.35 2.50
N HIS A 124 7.39 -2.06 3.21
CA HIS A 124 8.74 -1.63 3.52
C HIS A 124 9.80 -2.25 2.61
N ALA A 125 9.39 -3.04 1.60
CA ALA A 125 10.32 -3.62 0.65
C ALA A 125 11.17 -2.53 -0.03
N PRO A 126 12.50 -2.66 -0.03
CA PRO A 126 13.38 -1.68 -0.70
C PRO A 126 12.99 -1.48 -2.16
N TYR A 127 13.04 -0.24 -2.64
CA TYR A 127 12.70 0.24 -3.99
C TYR A 127 11.22 0.15 -4.38
N VAL A 128 10.47 -0.88 -3.99
CA VAL A 128 9.13 -1.17 -4.53
C VAL A 128 8.00 -1.00 -3.51
N GLY A 129 8.29 -1.11 -2.23
CA GLY A 129 7.29 -0.99 -1.17
C GLY A 129 6.63 0.38 -1.14
N ALA A 130 5.38 0.44 -0.72
CA ALA A 130 4.62 1.69 -0.64
C ALA A 130 5.27 2.74 0.28
N SER A 131 6.06 2.30 1.28
CA SER A 131 6.78 3.19 2.20
C SER A 131 8.23 3.46 1.81
N ALA A 132 8.76 2.85 0.73
CA ALA A 132 10.16 2.94 0.36
C ALA A 132 10.64 4.39 0.09
N PHE A 133 9.73 5.24 -0.40
CA PHE A 133 9.97 6.66 -0.67
C PHE A 133 8.96 7.55 0.08
N ALA A 134 8.54 7.09 1.26
CA ALA A 134 7.61 7.80 2.10
C ALA A 134 8.34 8.57 3.20
N THR A 135 8.03 9.87 3.34
CA THR A 135 8.64 10.76 4.33
C THR A 135 7.56 11.28 5.28
N LYS A 136 7.73 11.04 6.58
CA LYS A 136 6.73 11.34 7.61
C LYS A 136 7.03 12.59 8.44
N ALA A 137 8.29 12.91 8.69
CA ALA A 137 8.66 14.04 9.57
C ALA A 137 8.68 15.38 8.81
N GLY A 138 8.11 16.43 9.40
CA GLY A 138 7.99 17.75 8.77
C GLY A 138 9.29 18.35 8.28
N ILE A 139 10.40 18.19 9.04
CA ILE A 139 11.73 18.67 8.63
C ILE A 139 12.27 17.89 7.42
N HIS A 140 12.06 16.59 7.39
CA HIS A 140 12.45 15.72 6.26
C HIS A 140 11.65 16.03 5.02
N ALA A 141 10.31 16.17 5.14
CA ALA A 141 9.46 16.56 4.02
C ALA A 141 9.87 17.92 3.42
N SER A 142 10.17 18.89 4.28
CA SER A 142 10.67 20.20 3.83
C SER A 142 12.00 20.09 3.09
N ALA A 143 12.90 19.20 3.51
CA ALA A 143 14.17 18.98 2.83
C ALA A 143 13.98 18.29 1.47
N VAL A 144 13.16 17.24 1.39
CA VAL A 144 12.84 16.52 0.14
C VAL A 144 12.21 17.45 -0.90
N LEU A 145 11.33 18.37 -0.47
CA LEU A 145 10.71 19.35 -1.37
C LEU A 145 11.71 20.38 -1.93
N LYS A 146 12.81 20.64 -1.22
CA LYS A 146 13.89 21.53 -1.68
C LYS A 146 14.87 20.80 -2.57
N ASP A 147 15.32 19.62 -2.16
CA ASP A 147 16.21 18.75 -2.91
C ASP A 147 15.91 17.28 -2.55
N PRO A 148 15.24 16.52 -3.44
CA PRO A 148 14.93 15.11 -3.20
C PRO A 148 16.13 14.27 -2.80
N ARG A 149 17.33 14.57 -3.33
CA ARG A 149 18.57 13.81 -3.05
C ARG A 149 18.98 13.81 -1.57
N THR A 150 18.38 14.66 -0.75
CA THR A 150 18.64 14.69 0.70
C THR A 150 18.14 13.44 1.43
N TYR A 151 17.10 12.77 0.89
CA TYR A 151 16.48 11.58 1.50
C TYR A 151 16.18 10.46 0.50
N GLU A 152 16.23 10.73 -0.79
CA GLU A 152 15.98 9.74 -1.84
C GLU A 152 17.31 9.32 -2.47
N HIS A 153 17.65 8.07 -2.32
CA HIS A 153 18.90 7.53 -2.83
C HIS A 153 18.86 7.22 -4.35
N VAL A 154 17.67 7.23 -4.94
CA VAL A 154 17.36 7.14 -6.37
C VAL A 154 16.01 7.83 -6.63
N PRO A 155 15.71 8.29 -7.86
CA PRO A 155 14.38 8.74 -8.22
C PRO A 155 13.35 7.58 -8.08
N PRO A 156 12.23 7.76 -7.35
CA PRO A 156 11.22 6.70 -7.18
C PRO A 156 10.69 6.13 -8.49
N GLU A 157 10.50 6.99 -9.47
CA GLU A 157 9.94 6.67 -10.79
C GLU A 157 10.82 5.67 -11.57
N ALA A 158 12.13 5.66 -11.28
CA ALA A 158 13.06 4.71 -11.90
C ALA A 158 12.71 3.24 -11.63
N THR A 159 12.03 2.96 -10.53
CA THR A 159 11.57 1.61 -10.16
C THR A 159 10.06 1.42 -10.24
N GLY A 160 9.35 2.39 -10.82
CA GLY A 160 7.89 2.39 -10.91
C GLY A 160 7.18 2.71 -9.58
N ASN A 161 7.91 3.29 -8.63
CA ASN A 161 7.37 3.78 -7.37
C ASN A 161 7.12 5.29 -7.45
N ARG A 162 6.62 5.88 -6.38
CA ARG A 162 6.34 7.31 -6.28
C ARG A 162 6.75 7.87 -4.93
N ARG A 163 7.11 9.14 -4.91
CA ARG A 163 7.31 9.88 -3.66
C ARG A 163 5.99 10.01 -2.92
N GLN A 164 6.04 9.78 -1.61
CA GLN A 164 4.91 9.99 -0.73
C GLN A 164 5.34 10.86 0.46
N VAL A 165 4.56 11.88 0.75
CA VAL A 165 4.69 12.66 1.98
C VAL A 165 3.53 12.26 2.88
N LEU A 166 3.85 11.53 3.95
CA LEU A 166 2.83 10.98 4.82
C LEU A 166 2.31 12.04 5.79
N VAL A 167 1.01 12.16 5.89
CA VAL A 167 0.34 13.01 6.85
C VAL A 167 0.10 12.21 8.13
N SER A 168 0.66 12.67 9.25
CA SER A 168 0.58 11.99 10.55
C SER A 168 0.56 13.01 11.71
N ASP A 169 0.43 12.51 12.95
CA ASP A 169 0.47 13.31 14.18
C ASP A 169 1.73 14.18 14.30
N GLN A 170 2.85 13.76 13.69
CA GLN A 170 4.08 14.52 13.56
C GLN A 170 4.10 15.41 12.31
N ALA A 171 3.01 15.45 11.54
CA ALA A 171 2.93 16.22 10.32
C ALA A 171 3.07 17.71 10.61
N GLY A 172 4.01 18.34 9.94
CA GLY A 172 4.10 19.79 9.87
C GLY A 172 3.18 20.34 8.77
N LYS A 173 2.99 21.65 8.81
CA LYS A 173 2.22 22.39 7.78
C LYS A 173 2.69 22.09 6.35
N SER A 174 4.00 21.86 6.17
CA SER A 174 4.61 21.52 4.86
C SER A 174 4.14 20.15 4.32
N ASN A 175 3.92 19.15 5.20
CA ASN A 175 3.42 17.83 4.78
C ASN A 175 1.99 17.92 4.30
N VAL A 176 1.14 18.65 5.04
CA VAL A 176 -0.26 18.86 4.66
C VAL A 176 -0.34 19.58 3.30
N ILE A 177 0.48 20.61 3.09
CA ILE A 177 0.53 21.33 1.81
C ILE A 177 0.95 20.40 0.67
N ALA A 178 2.02 19.64 0.85
CA ALA A 178 2.50 18.72 -0.18
C ALA A 178 1.47 17.65 -0.54
N GLU A 179 0.75 17.15 0.46
CA GLU A 179 -0.30 16.16 0.24
C GLU A 179 -1.53 16.76 -0.45
N LEU A 180 -1.91 17.99 -0.10
CA LEU A 180 -2.96 18.73 -0.80
C LEU A 180 -2.60 18.97 -2.28
N GLU A 181 -1.35 19.40 -2.55
CA GLU A 181 -0.85 19.61 -3.92
C GLU A 181 -0.87 18.30 -4.72
N ARG A 182 -0.47 17.16 -4.12
CA ARG A 182 -0.54 15.82 -4.73
C ARG A 182 -1.97 15.44 -5.13
N LEU A 183 -2.94 15.83 -4.32
CA LEU A 183 -4.37 15.56 -4.55
C LEU A 183 -5.05 16.63 -5.42
N GLY A 184 -4.27 17.53 -6.02
CA GLY A 184 -4.77 18.59 -6.92
C GLY A 184 -5.44 19.75 -6.20
N ILE A 185 -5.23 19.92 -4.89
CA ILE A 185 -5.73 21.05 -4.10
C ILE A 185 -4.57 22.03 -3.87
N VAL A 186 -4.61 23.17 -4.55
CA VAL A 186 -3.61 24.22 -4.41
C VAL A 186 -4.13 25.30 -3.49
N LEU A 187 -3.44 25.54 -2.38
CA LEU A 187 -3.75 26.61 -1.41
C LEU A 187 -2.52 27.46 -1.18
N ASP A 188 -2.73 28.75 -0.89
CA ASP A 188 -1.64 29.60 -0.41
C ASP A 188 -1.11 29.11 0.93
N LYS A 189 0.23 29.12 1.12
CA LYS A 189 0.88 28.66 2.35
C LYS A 189 0.42 29.39 3.61
N SER A 190 -0.14 30.58 3.48
CA SER A 190 -0.68 31.40 4.56
C SER A 190 -2.16 31.11 4.86
N ASP A 191 -2.83 30.27 4.04
CA ASP A 191 -4.25 29.98 4.20
C ASP A 191 -4.54 29.37 5.59
N PRO A 192 -5.42 29.99 6.38
CA PRO A 192 -5.74 29.53 7.74
C PRO A 192 -6.37 28.13 7.76
N ARG A 193 -7.01 27.71 6.67
CA ARG A 193 -7.63 26.39 6.56
C ARG A 193 -6.61 25.25 6.62
N ILE A 194 -5.34 25.51 6.24
CA ILE A 194 -4.26 24.51 6.38
C ILE A 194 -4.00 24.19 7.85
N ALA A 195 -3.98 25.19 8.71
CA ALA A 195 -3.81 24.96 10.15
C ALA A 195 -4.97 24.15 10.72
N ARG A 196 -6.21 24.52 10.36
CA ARG A 196 -7.42 23.79 10.76
C ARG A 196 -7.39 22.33 10.29
N LEU A 197 -6.97 22.08 9.04
CA LEU A 197 -6.83 20.70 8.53
C LEU A 197 -5.78 19.91 9.29
N LEU A 198 -4.64 20.54 9.62
CA LEU A 198 -3.58 19.90 10.42
C LEU A 198 -4.09 19.52 11.82
N ASP A 199 -4.85 20.38 12.46
CA ASP A 199 -5.40 20.10 13.78
C ASP A 199 -6.43 18.96 13.70
N GLU A 200 -7.32 18.97 12.71
CA GLU A 200 -8.31 17.90 12.47
C GLU A 200 -7.62 16.54 12.18
N VAL A 201 -6.52 16.55 11.40
CA VAL A 201 -5.72 15.33 11.16
C VAL A 201 -5.17 14.78 12.47
N LYS A 202 -4.57 15.63 13.31
CA LYS A 202 -4.00 15.20 14.59
C LYS A 202 -5.06 14.66 15.54
N GLU A 203 -6.21 15.31 15.63
CA GLU A 203 -7.33 14.86 16.47
C GLU A 203 -7.82 13.48 16.01
N ARG A 204 -7.99 13.28 14.72
CA ARG A 204 -8.41 11.97 14.16
C ARG A 204 -7.36 10.90 14.35
N GLU A 205 -6.07 11.22 14.14
CA GLU A 205 -4.98 10.28 14.40
C GLU A 205 -4.92 9.85 15.87
N ALA A 206 -5.19 10.77 16.80
CA ALA A 206 -5.29 10.44 18.22
C ALA A 206 -6.45 9.47 18.53
N LEU A 207 -7.52 9.48 17.73
CA LEU A 207 -8.63 8.53 17.79
C LEU A 207 -8.31 7.19 17.11
N GLY A 208 -7.19 7.07 16.41
CA GLY A 208 -6.76 5.84 15.74
C GLY A 208 -6.83 5.87 14.21
N TYR A 209 -7.23 6.97 13.57
CA TYR A 209 -7.16 7.09 12.11
C TYR A 209 -5.71 7.04 11.61
N ALA A 210 -5.50 6.56 10.41
CA ALA A 210 -4.27 6.73 9.65
C ALA A 210 -4.62 6.91 8.18
N TYR A 211 -4.09 7.95 7.62
CA TYR A 211 -4.32 8.30 6.22
C TYR A 211 -3.28 7.69 5.28
N GLU A 212 -2.30 6.95 5.83
CA GLU A 212 -1.35 6.16 5.03
C GLU A 212 -2.10 5.08 4.25
N GLY A 213 -2.14 5.21 2.93
CA GLY A 213 -2.88 4.31 2.07
C GLY A 213 -4.41 4.49 2.12
N ALA A 214 -4.90 5.63 2.65
CA ALA A 214 -6.30 6.01 2.66
C ALA A 214 -6.51 7.39 2.00
N ASP A 215 -5.97 7.55 0.82
CA ASP A 215 -5.92 8.81 0.06
C ASP A 215 -7.31 9.45 -0.12
N ALA A 216 -8.34 8.63 -0.36
CA ALA A 216 -9.70 9.12 -0.53
C ALA A 216 -10.29 9.70 0.77
N SER A 217 -10.04 9.07 1.93
CA SER A 217 -10.48 9.63 3.21
C SER A 217 -9.75 10.93 3.57
N PHE A 218 -8.45 11.03 3.25
CA PHE A 218 -7.72 12.28 3.44
C PHE A 218 -8.25 13.39 2.52
N LEU A 219 -8.50 13.09 1.25
CA LEU A 219 -9.09 14.04 0.30
C LEU A 219 -10.46 14.53 0.76
N LEU A 220 -11.31 13.60 1.21
CA LEU A 220 -12.63 13.95 1.75
C LEU A 220 -12.51 14.83 3.00
N LEU A 221 -11.62 14.52 3.92
CA LEU A 221 -11.34 15.33 5.10
C LEU A 221 -10.92 16.75 4.69
N ALA A 222 -9.94 16.87 3.81
CA ALA A 222 -9.45 18.15 3.31
C ALA A 222 -10.58 18.96 2.66
N ARG A 223 -11.34 18.36 1.76
CA ARG A 223 -12.46 19.03 1.09
C ARG A 223 -13.61 19.38 2.02
N ARG A 224 -13.88 18.58 3.06
CA ARG A 224 -14.86 18.94 4.12
C ARG A 224 -14.41 20.19 4.88
N VAL A 225 -13.16 20.28 5.28
CA VAL A 225 -12.57 21.47 5.93
C VAL A 225 -12.65 22.70 5.01
N LEU A 226 -12.52 22.50 3.71
CA LEU A 226 -12.64 23.56 2.70
C LEU A 226 -14.08 23.91 2.34
N GLY A 227 -15.08 23.15 2.83
CA GLY A 227 -16.50 23.32 2.45
C GLY A 227 -16.78 22.93 1.00
N GLN A 228 -16.04 22.00 0.43
CA GLN A 228 -16.08 21.60 -0.97
C GLN A 228 -16.66 20.20 -1.21
N VAL A 229 -17.14 19.53 -0.19
CA VAL A 229 -17.86 18.25 -0.36
C VAL A 229 -19.34 18.55 -0.50
N PRO A 230 -19.98 18.22 -1.63
CA PRO A 230 -21.43 18.32 -1.76
C PRO A 230 -22.12 17.39 -0.76
N HIS A 231 -23.28 17.81 -0.31
CA HIS A 231 -24.11 16.96 0.52
C HIS A 231 -24.91 16.02 -0.39
N PHE A 232 -24.58 14.72 -0.38
CA PHE A 232 -25.23 13.73 -1.24
C PHE A 232 -26.39 13.03 -0.53
N PHE A 233 -26.14 12.53 0.67
CA PHE A 233 -27.13 11.80 1.46
C PHE A 233 -26.77 11.83 2.95
N ASP A 234 -27.76 11.65 3.80
CA ASP A 234 -27.58 11.41 5.24
C ASP A 234 -27.93 9.96 5.55
N VAL A 235 -27.12 9.33 6.39
CA VAL A 235 -27.48 8.03 6.97
C VAL A 235 -28.16 8.26 8.31
N GLU A 236 -29.47 7.98 8.37
CA GLU A 236 -30.20 8.11 9.63
C GLU A 236 -29.92 6.97 10.60
N ARG A 237 -29.85 5.75 10.08
CA ARG A 237 -29.52 4.55 10.86
C ARG A 237 -29.15 3.39 9.97
N PHE A 238 -28.43 2.45 10.55
CA PHE A 238 -28.27 1.09 10.02
C PHE A 238 -28.46 0.06 11.13
N SER A 239 -28.78 -1.18 10.75
CA SER A 239 -28.75 -2.36 11.62
C SER A 239 -28.25 -3.56 10.86
N VAL A 240 -27.55 -4.45 11.57
CA VAL A 240 -27.06 -5.71 11.02
C VAL A 240 -27.48 -6.82 11.97
N ASN A 241 -28.11 -7.85 11.40
CA ASN A 241 -28.46 -9.07 12.11
C ASN A 241 -27.64 -10.22 11.53
N VAL A 242 -27.00 -11.02 12.39
CA VAL A 242 -26.28 -12.23 12.01
C VAL A 242 -26.98 -13.41 12.67
N GLU A 243 -27.60 -14.23 11.85
CA GLU A 243 -28.26 -15.47 12.30
C GLU A 243 -27.40 -16.68 11.94
N ARG A 244 -27.18 -17.56 12.91
CA ARG A 244 -26.54 -18.84 12.70
C ARG A 244 -27.52 -19.96 13.08
N ARG A 245 -27.93 -20.74 12.09
CA ARG A 245 -28.94 -21.81 12.28
C ARG A 245 -28.65 -23.04 11.42
N PHE A 246 -29.26 -24.15 11.81
CA PHE A 246 -29.27 -25.31 10.93
C PHE A 246 -30.39 -25.19 9.89
N ASN A 247 -30.08 -25.51 8.64
CA ASN A 247 -31.07 -25.58 7.57
C ASN A 247 -31.88 -26.90 7.67
N ALA A 248 -32.85 -27.07 6.79
CA ALA A 248 -33.74 -28.26 6.78
C ALA A 248 -33.02 -29.59 6.50
N VAL A 249 -31.80 -29.54 5.96
CA VAL A 249 -30.98 -30.75 5.70
C VAL A 249 -29.90 -30.97 6.77
N GLY A 250 -29.92 -30.18 7.85
CA GLY A 250 -29.02 -30.33 8.99
C GLY A 250 -27.65 -29.70 8.81
N GLU A 251 -27.47 -28.84 7.82
CA GLU A 251 -26.23 -28.07 7.62
C GLU A 251 -26.29 -26.76 8.38
N LEU A 252 -25.16 -26.37 8.96
CA LEU A 252 -25.02 -25.10 9.66
C LEU A 252 -24.84 -23.95 8.63
N VAL A 253 -25.80 -23.05 8.60
CA VAL A 253 -25.76 -21.86 7.74
C VAL A 253 -25.65 -20.60 8.60
N SER A 254 -24.91 -19.62 8.09
CA SER A 254 -24.84 -18.27 8.67
C SER A 254 -25.40 -17.29 7.64
N VAL A 255 -26.38 -16.50 8.04
CA VAL A 255 -27.02 -15.46 7.22
C VAL A 255 -26.77 -14.12 7.88
N SER A 256 -26.33 -13.15 7.10
CA SER A 256 -26.19 -11.78 7.56
C SER A 256 -27.18 -10.90 6.78
N GLU A 257 -28.01 -10.18 7.50
CA GLU A 257 -28.97 -9.22 6.95
C GLU A 257 -28.63 -7.82 7.43
N ALA A 258 -28.69 -6.84 6.55
CA ALA A 258 -28.51 -5.43 6.91
C ALA A 258 -29.72 -4.61 6.44
N ILE A 259 -30.08 -3.62 7.24
CA ILE A 259 -31.05 -2.57 6.90
C ILE A 259 -30.35 -1.23 7.03
N VAL A 260 -30.43 -0.41 5.98
CA VAL A 260 -29.90 0.95 5.96
C VAL A 260 -31.00 1.92 5.65
N LYS A 261 -31.10 2.99 6.43
CA LYS A 261 -32.04 4.10 6.21
C LYS A 261 -31.25 5.35 5.88
N VAL A 262 -31.46 5.87 4.67
CA VAL A 262 -30.84 7.11 4.18
C VAL A 262 -31.86 8.15 3.83
N GLN A 263 -31.46 9.42 3.87
CA GLN A 263 -32.25 10.56 3.41
C GLN A 263 -31.51 11.24 2.25
N ILE A 264 -32.22 11.47 1.14
CA ILE A 264 -31.69 12.12 -0.07
C ILE A 264 -32.73 13.19 -0.47
N ASP A 265 -32.32 14.47 -0.53
CA ASP A 265 -33.18 15.59 -0.90
C ASP A 265 -34.51 15.66 -0.10
N GLY A 266 -34.50 15.22 1.16
CA GLY A 266 -35.65 15.15 2.03
C GLY A 266 -36.52 13.90 1.90
N GLU A 267 -36.25 13.02 0.94
CA GLU A 267 -36.89 11.72 0.80
C GLU A 267 -36.16 10.65 1.60
N VAL A 268 -36.91 9.81 2.29
CA VAL A 268 -36.37 8.72 3.12
C VAL A 268 -36.46 7.41 2.35
N MET A 269 -35.34 6.76 2.22
CA MET A 269 -35.19 5.44 1.58
C MET A 269 -34.76 4.41 2.60
N ILE A 270 -35.37 3.23 2.55
CA ILE A 270 -35.02 2.10 3.42
C ILE A 270 -34.68 0.91 2.53
N SER A 271 -33.45 0.45 2.61
CA SER A 271 -32.95 -0.68 1.86
C SER A 271 -32.57 -1.82 2.80
N ALA A 272 -32.80 -3.04 2.37
CA ALA A 272 -32.37 -4.25 3.06
C ALA A 272 -31.66 -5.18 2.08
N ALA A 273 -30.64 -5.88 2.56
CA ALA A 273 -29.91 -6.88 1.78
C ALA A 273 -29.39 -8.00 2.69
N GLU A 274 -29.30 -9.20 2.10
CA GLU A 274 -28.56 -10.33 2.64
C GLU A 274 -27.16 -10.36 2.04
N GLY A 275 -26.18 -10.83 2.81
CA GLY A 275 -24.79 -10.99 2.36
C GLY A 275 -24.07 -12.13 3.05
N ASN A 276 -22.89 -12.48 2.53
CA ASN A 276 -22.05 -13.56 3.06
C ASN A 276 -21.45 -13.25 4.45
N GLY A 277 -21.61 -11.99 4.89
CA GLY A 277 -21.16 -11.50 6.19
C GLY A 277 -21.73 -10.12 6.47
N PRO A 278 -21.57 -9.60 7.70
CA PRO A 278 -22.21 -8.36 8.14
C PRO A 278 -21.79 -7.14 7.31
N VAL A 279 -20.53 -7.03 6.93
CA VAL A 279 -20.02 -5.90 6.13
C VAL A 279 -20.50 -5.99 4.69
N ASN A 280 -20.53 -7.20 4.10
CA ASN A 280 -21.07 -7.40 2.77
C ASN A 280 -22.57 -7.09 2.70
N ALA A 281 -23.35 -7.53 3.70
CA ALA A 281 -24.76 -7.19 3.78
C ALA A 281 -24.99 -5.67 3.88
N LEU A 282 -24.17 -4.96 4.69
CA LEU A 282 -24.21 -3.50 4.81
C LEU A 282 -23.87 -2.79 3.50
N ASP A 283 -22.83 -3.23 2.81
CA ASP A 283 -22.42 -2.65 1.54
C ASP A 283 -23.51 -2.82 0.47
N LEU A 284 -24.08 -4.02 0.38
CA LEU A 284 -25.19 -4.29 -0.52
C LEU A 284 -26.43 -3.48 -0.18
N ALA A 285 -26.80 -3.36 1.12
CA ALA A 285 -27.95 -2.57 1.55
C ALA A 285 -27.75 -1.08 1.27
N LEU A 286 -26.55 -0.54 1.55
CA LEU A 286 -26.24 0.87 1.33
C LEU A 286 -26.29 1.23 -0.16
N ARG A 287 -25.77 0.35 -1.03
CA ARG A 287 -25.74 0.59 -2.48
C ARG A 287 -27.02 0.23 -3.21
N LYS A 288 -27.99 -0.44 -2.56
CA LYS A 288 -29.18 -0.95 -3.23
C LYS A 288 -30.12 0.15 -3.70
N ASP A 289 -30.23 1.23 -2.92
CA ASP A 289 -31.11 2.35 -3.24
C ASP A 289 -30.51 3.66 -2.71
N LEU A 290 -29.72 4.32 -3.54
CA LEU A 290 -29.27 5.69 -3.34
C LEU A 290 -29.94 6.64 -4.33
N GLY A 291 -31.15 6.33 -4.77
CA GLY A 291 -31.99 7.17 -5.61
C GLY A 291 -31.28 7.65 -6.86
N LYS A 292 -31.25 8.96 -7.07
CA LYS A 292 -30.60 9.60 -8.23
C LYS A 292 -29.11 9.29 -8.37
N TYR A 293 -28.45 8.85 -7.28
CA TYR A 293 -27.02 8.55 -7.26
C TYR A 293 -26.69 7.11 -7.65
N GLN A 294 -27.69 6.23 -7.75
CA GLN A 294 -27.50 4.81 -8.04
C GLN A 294 -26.63 4.53 -9.28
N LYS A 295 -26.83 5.28 -10.35
CA LYS A 295 -26.12 5.12 -11.61
C LYS A 295 -24.61 5.41 -11.53
N TYR A 296 -24.18 6.21 -10.55
CA TYR A 296 -22.77 6.60 -10.38
C TYR A 296 -21.97 5.61 -9.54
N ILE A 297 -22.66 4.72 -8.81
CA ILE A 297 -22.03 3.76 -7.90
C ILE A 297 -22.23 2.30 -8.31
N ALA A 298 -22.97 2.07 -9.41
CA ALA A 298 -23.35 0.73 -9.87
C ALA A 298 -22.13 -0.15 -10.21
N ASP A 299 -21.02 0.46 -10.60
CA ASP A 299 -19.77 -0.18 -10.98
C ASP A 299 -18.73 -0.24 -9.86
N VAL A 300 -19.07 0.21 -8.66
CA VAL A 300 -18.14 0.18 -7.53
C VAL A 300 -18.04 -1.22 -6.95
N GLU A 301 -16.82 -1.73 -6.84
CA GLU A 301 -16.51 -3.03 -6.26
C GLU A 301 -15.56 -2.87 -5.07
N LEU A 302 -15.82 -3.59 -3.99
CA LEU A 302 -14.89 -3.73 -2.88
C LEU A 302 -13.81 -4.72 -3.29
N ARG A 303 -12.54 -4.26 -3.32
CA ARG A 303 -11.38 -5.05 -3.75
C ARG A 303 -10.57 -5.61 -2.59
N ASP A 304 -10.42 -4.82 -1.51
CA ASP A 304 -9.69 -5.25 -0.33
C ASP A 304 -10.32 -4.72 0.95
N TYR A 305 -10.21 -5.49 2.02
CA TYR A 305 -10.76 -5.18 3.33
C TYR A 305 -9.78 -5.60 4.42
N ARG A 306 -9.23 -4.62 5.14
CA ARG A 306 -8.23 -4.84 6.18
C ARG A 306 -8.70 -4.31 7.52
N VAL A 307 -8.51 -5.10 8.54
CA VAL A 307 -8.86 -4.73 9.92
C VAL A 307 -7.59 -4.74 10.78
N ARG A 308 -7.43 -3.69 11.56
CA ARG A 308 -6.39 -3.62 12.58
C ARG A 308 -6.99 -3.21 13.91
N VAL A 309 -6.68 -3.98 14.93
CA VAL A 309 -7.07 -3.71 16.32
C VAL A 309 -5.95 -2.93 17.00
N PHE A 310 -6.29 -1.84 17.69
CA PHE A 310 -5.39 -1.07 18.53
C PHE A 310 -5.71 -1.34 19.98
N GLN A 311 -4.70 -1.58 20.80
CA GLN A 311 -4.81 -1.93 22.21
C GLN A 311 -5.54 -3.28 22.40
N GLY A 312 -5.00 -4.15 23.24
CA GLY A 312 -5.63 -5.44 23.56
C GLY A 312 -6.82 -5.25 24.46
N GLY A 313 -7.91 -6.01 24.22
CA GLY A 313 -9.12 -5.99 25.03
C GLY A 313 -10.37 -6.18 24.19
N THR A 314 -11.50 -6.41 24.81
CA THR A 314 -12.81 -6.56 24.13
C THR A 314 -13.41 -5.21 23.71
N ASP A 315 -12.88 -4.12 24.22
CA ASP A 315 -13.23 -2.73 23.95
C ASP A 315 -12.21 -2.01 23.06
N ALA A 316 -11.31 -2.79 22.45
CA ALA A 316 -10.24 -2.25 21.61
C ALA A 316 -10.80 -1.48 20.40
N VAL A 317 -10.20 -0.32 20.14
CA VAL A 317 -10.52 0.47 18.94
C VAL A 317 -10.07 -0.29 17.70
N THR A 318 -10.95 -0.39 16.73
CA THR A 318 -10.71 -1.06 15.45
C THR A 318 -10.61 -0.04 14.34
N ARG A 319 -9.56 -0.12 13.54
CA ARG A 319 -9.40 0.58 12.27
C ARG A 319 -9.73 -0.36 11.13
N VAL A 320 -10.59 0.07 10.25
CA VAL A 320 -10.94 -0.62 9.01
C VAL A 320 -10.45 0.21 7.83
N LEU A 321 -9.68 -0.41 6.94
CA LEU A 321 -9.28 0.15 5.65
C LEU A 321 -10.01 -0.63 4.56
N ILE A 322 -10.69 0.08 3.68
CA ILE A 322 -11.40 -0.48 2.53
C ILE A 322 -10.78 0.06 1.25
N GLU A 323 -10.45 -0.82 0.33
CA GLU A 323 -10.10 -0.46 -1.04
C GLU A 323 -11.25 -0.81 -1.98
N CYS A 324 -11.73 0.19 -2.71
CA CYS A 324 -12.72 0.03 -3.76
C CYS A 324 -12.12 0.34 -5.13
N GLY A 325 -12.78 -0.15 -6.16
CA GLY A 325 -12.46 0.16 -7.54
C GLY A 325 -13.70 0.31 -8.38
N ASP A 326 -13.55 0.85 -9.59
CA ASP A 326 -14.61 1.00 -10.58
C ASP A 326 -14.29 0.34 -11.91
N SER A 327 -15.23 0.37 -12.84
CA SER A 327 -15.10 -0.19 -14.20
C SER A 327 -14.11 0.57 -15.09
N GLU A 328 -13.73 1.79 -14.72
CA GLU A 328 -12.73 2.60 -15.42
C GLU A 328 -11.29 2.22 -15.02
N GLY A 329 -11.15 1.34 -14.02
CA GLY A 329 -9.86 0.85 -13.52
C GLY A 329 -9.28 1.72 -12.42
N ASP A 330 -10.01 2.72 -11.93
CA ASP A 330 -9.61 3.52 -10.80
C ASP A 330 -9.76 2.76 -9.48
N THR A 331 -8.84 3.00 -8.55
CA THR A 331 -8.89 2.46 -7.20
C THR A 331 -8.73 3.57 -6.17
N TRP A 332 -9.41 3.42 -5.04
CA TRP A 332 -9.30 4.35 -3.93
C TRP A 332 -9.48 3.63 -2.60
N SER A 333 -8.86 4.17 -1.56
CA SER A 333 -8.93 3.58 -0.23
C SER A 333 -9.50 4.57 0.78
N THR A 334 -10.35 4.04 1.66
CA THR A 334 -10.99 4.79 2.75
C THR A 334 -10.79 4.11 4.09
N VAL A 335 -10.86 4.89 5.17
CA VAL A 335 -10.63 4.42 6.53
C VAL A 335 -11.77 4.82 7.46
N GLY A 336 -12.19 3.87 8.29
CA GLY A 336 -13.10 4.12 9.41
C GLY A 336 -12.51 3.60 10.72
N VAL A 337 -12.89 4.22 11.83
CA VAL A 337 -12.37 3.90 13.16
C VAL A 337 -13.49 3.92 14.19
N SER A 338 -13.66 2.82 14.91
CA SER A 338 -14.64 2.69 16.00
C SER A 338 -14.25 1.52 16.92
N ALA A 339 -14.74 1.50 18.15
CA ALA A 339 -14.70 0.32 18.99
C ALA A 339 -15.59 -0.82 18.42
N ASN A 340 -16.57 -0.48 17.58
CA ASN A 340 -17.41 -1.45 16.87
C ASN A 340 -16.91 -1.61 15.43
N ILE A 341 -16.42 -2.81 15.08
CA ILE A 341 -15.92 -3.13 13.74
C ILE A 341 -16.95 -2.87 12.64
N ILE A 342 -18.23 -3.09 12.91
CA ILE A 342 -19.31 -2.87 11.93
C ILE A 342 -19.47 -1.37 11.67
N ASP A 343 -19.42 -0.57 12.71
CA ASP A 343 -19.47 0.89 12.59
C ASP A 343 -18.23 1.45 11.87
N ALA A 344 -17.02 0.98 12.23
CA ALA A 344 -15.80 1.36 11.53
C ALA A 344 -15.86 0.99 10.03
N SER A 345 -16.39 -0.19 9.70
CA SER A 345 -16.58 -0.62 8.31
C SER A 345 -17.59 0.26 7.59
N PHE A 346 -18.69 0.58 8.24
CA PHE A 346 -19.73 1.42 7.66
C PHE A 346 -19.24 2.85 7.38
N GLN A 347 -18.46 3.43 8.30
CA GLN A 347 -17.83 4.74 8.07
C GLN A 347 -16.93 4.73 6.82
N ALA A 348 -16.11 3.70 6.66
CA ALA A 348 -15.23 3.56 5.50
C ALA A 348 -16.05 3.36 4.20
N LEU A 349 -17.13 2.58 4.22
CA LEU A 349 -18.03 2.38 3.07
C LEU A 349 -18.73 3.67 2.66
N VAL A 350 -19.28 4.44 3.62
CA VAL A 350 -19.92 5.74 3.36
C VAL A 350 -18.94 6.73 2.74
N ASP A 351 -17.71 6.79 3.27
CA ASP A 351 -16.65 7.64 2.70
C ASP A 351 -16.27 7.17 1.29
N SER A 352 -16.21 5.87 1.03
CA SER A 352 -15.91 5.32 -0.30
C SER A 352 -16.96 5.72 -1.34
N ILE A 353 -18.25 5.62 -1.00
CA ILE A 353 -19.34 6.05 -1.86
C ILE A 353 -19.32 7.57 -2.07
N THR A 354 -19.14 8.34 -1.00
CA THR A 354 -19.05 9.81 -1.07
C THR A 354 -17.91 10.25 -2.00
N TYR A 355 -16.75 9.58 -1.92
CA TYR A 355 -15.62 9.84 -2.79
C TYR A 355 -15.96 9.57 -4.27
N LYS A 356 -16.58 8.43 -4.58
CA LYS A 356 -17.00 8.10 -5.96
C LYS A 356 -17.99 9.11 -6.49
N LEU A 357 -19.00 9.48 -5.70
CA LEU A 357 -19.99 10.48 -6.10
C LEU A 357 -19.37 11.86 -6.37
N MET A 358 -18.45 12.29 -5.50
CA MET A 358 -17.71 13.54 -5.70
C MET A 358 -16.86 13.50 -6.97
N LYS A 359 -16.16 12.38 -7.23
CA LYS A 359 -15.32 12.19 -8.41
C LYS A 359 -16.14 12.17 -9.70
N SER A 360 -17.31 11.54 -9.67
CA SER A 360 -18.22 11.45 -10.82
C SER A 360 -19.01 12.74 -11.08
N SER A 361 -18.74 13.83 -10.34
CA SER A 361 -19.49 15.10 -10.41
C SER A 361 -21.01 14.89 -10.34
N ALA A 362 -21.43 14.00 -9.45
CA ALA A 362 -22.83 13.64 -9.24
C ALA A 362 -23.55 14.76 -8.45
N VAL A 363 -23.68 15.96 -9.05
CA VAL A 363 -24.33 17.13 -8.43
C VAL A 363 -25.69 17.37 -9.09
#